data_bb059a4bc065d0b63832cc449bf88699
#
_entry.id   bb059a4bc065d0b63832cc449bf88699
#
_cell.length_a   1.000
_cell.length_b   1.000
_cell.length_c   1.000
_cell.angle_alpha   90.00
_cell.angle_beta   90.00
_cell.angle_gamma   90.00
#
_symmetry.space_group_name_H-M   'P 1'
#
loop_
_entity.id
_entity.type
_entity.pdbx_description
1 polymer ?
#
loop_
_entity_poly.entity_id
_entity_poly.type
_entity_poly.pdbx_seq_one_letter_code
_entity_poly.pdbx_strand_id
1 'polypeptide(L)'
;AEYERTLITERMRRGRQPKLEPGLMLPWIKPPFGYRVDPDRPRDPAGVRIEEAEAAIVRAMFAWYAEEAHSFCSLARLLQQRGIRTSTGLARWNLASLRALLTNPAYTGLVYGNRWHRRGTLERRPATAPSPHSAMSRVDAPREEWILVAAIPPIVSQEQFDHVQARLASNRRFAQRNNKAHPYLLRNLKVERPGQVWA
;
A
#
# COMPACT_ATOMS: atom_id res chain seq x y z
N ALA A 1 28.01 -19.91 -10.52
CA ALA A 1 26.95 -18.93 -10.89
C ALA A 1 25.88 -18.75 -9.81
N GLU A 2 25.31 -19.83 -9.19
CA GLU A 2 24.29 -19.70 -8.12
C GLU A 2 24.90 -19.18 -6.81
N TYR A 3 26.05 -19.69 -6.42
CA TYR A 3 26.77 -19.26 -5.21
C TYR A 3 27.12 -17.76 -5.25
N GLU A 4 27.59 -17.25 -6.37
CA GLU A 4 27.87 -15.80 -6.54
C GLU A 4 26.61 -14.95 -6.43
N ARG A 5 25.50 -15.39 -7.01
CA ARG A 5 24.21 -14.68 -6.88
C ARG A 5 23.74 -14.62 -5.43
N THR A 6 23.90 -15.70 -4.68
CA THR A 6 23.57 -15.77 -3.26
C THR A 6 24.44 -14.81 -2.47
N LEU A 7 25.76 -14.79 -2.71
CA LEU A 7 26.68 -13.85 -2.05
C LEU A 7 26.37 -12.39 -2.37
N ILE A 8 26.06 -12.06 -3.63
CA ILE A 8 25.69 -10.71 -4.05
C ILE A 8 24.39 -10.28 -3.36
N THR A 9 23.39 -11.17 -3.32
CA THR A 9 22.10 -10.92 -2.69
C THR A 9 22.27 -10.69 -1.19
N GLU A 10 23.11 -11.48 -0.54
CA GLU A 10 23.38 -11.35 0.88
C GLU A 10 24.21 -10.11 1.21
N ARG A 11 25.20 -9.74 0.40
CA ARG A 11 25.92 -8.47 0.52
C ARG A 11 24.97 -7.28 0.37
N MET A 12 24.06 -7.32 -0.60
CA MET A 12 23.05 -6.26 -0.77
C MET A 12 22.08 -6.20 0.41
N ARG A 13 21.71 -7.34 1.01
CA ARG A 13 20.86 -7.39 2.20
C ARG A 13 21.57 -6.80 3.41
N ARG A 14 22.79 -7.22 3.67
CA ARG A 14 23.65 -6.69 4.77
C ARG A 14 23.91 -5.19 4.61
N GLY A 15 24.15 -4.71 3.39
CA GLY A 15 24.36 -3.29 3.12
C GLY A 15 23.09 -2.42 3.21
N ARG A 16 21.89 -3.03 3.26
CA ARG A 16 20.62 -2.31 3.43
C ARG A 16 20.20 -2.18 4.89
N GLN A 17 20.50 -3.17 5.73
CA GLN A 17 20.10 -3.18 7.14
C GLN A 17 20.61 -1.96 7.91
N PRO A 18 21.91 -1.57 7.85
CA PRO A 18 22.39 -0.39 8.55
C PRO A 18 21.78 0.92 8.03
N LYS A 19 21.33 0.96 6.76
CA LYS A 19 20.69 2.15 6.17
C LYS A 19 19.23 2.34 6.61
N LEU A 20 18.65 1.35 7.28
CA LEU A 20 17.30 1.39 7.83
C LEU A 20 17.32 1.65 9.34
N GLU A 21 18.48 2.04 9.91
CA GLU A 21 18.55 2.48 11.30
C GLU A 21 17.66 3.71 11.54
N PRO A 22 17.05 3.80 12.73
CA PRO A 22 16.15 4.90 13.06
C PRO A 22 16.82 6.28 12.85
N GLY A 23 16.14 7.16 12.15
CA GLY A 23 16.58 8.54 11.92
C GLY A 23 17.61 8.74 10.80
N LEU A 24 18.18 7.68 10.22
CA LEU A 24 19.29 7.82 9.29
C LEU A 24 18.82 8.11 7.86
N MET A 25 17.82 7.40 7.36
CA MET A 25 17.42 7.53 5.95
C MET A 25 16.02 6.99 5.68
N LEU A 26 15.19 7.78 5.00
CA LEU A 26 13.88 7.33 4.55
C LEU A 26 13.97 6.16 3.56
N PRO A 27 13.06 5.18 3.63
CA PRO A 27 13.06 4.00 2.75
C PRO A 27 12.58 4.29 1.32
N TRP A 28 12.14 5.51 1.03
CA TRP A 28 11.68 5.96 -0.29
C TRP A 28 12.58 7.03 -0.88
N ILE A 29 12.65 7.08 -2.21
CA ILE A 29 13.29 8.18 -2.96
C ILE A 29 12.23 9.22 -3.32
N LYS A 30 11.02 8.75 -3.70
CA LYS A 30 9.86 9.60 -3.97
C LYS A 30 8.90 9.51 -2.80
N PRO A 31 8.51 10.63 -2.19
CA PRO A 31 7.59 10.62 -1.07
C PRO A 31 6.22 10.09 -1.47
N PRO A 32 5.43 9.53 -0.52
CA PRO A 32 4.04 9.21 -0.74
C PRO A 32 3.22 10.46 -1.10
N PHE A 33 2.12 10.27 -1.83
CA PHE A 33 1.19 11.36 -2.16
C PHE A 33 0.71 12.06 -0.90
N GLY A 34 0.73 13.39 -0.88
CA GLY A 34 0.45 14.20 0.31
C GLY A 34 1.68 14.65 1.09
N TYR A 35 2.86 14.16 0.74
CA TYR A 35 4.12 14.59 1.34
C TYR A 35 5.08 15.16 0.30
N ARG A 36 5.88 16.12 0.75
CA ARG A 36 7.04 16.65 0.03
C ARG A 36 8.30 16.41 0.85
N VAL A 37 9.42 16.26 0.16
CA VAL A 37 10.76 16.19 0.76
C VAL A 37 11.64 17.23 0.12
N ASP A 38 12.68 17.64 0.83
CA ASP A 38 13.70 18.54 0.30
C ASP A 38 14.38 17.88 -0.91
N PRO A 39 14.40 18.54 -2.10
CA PRO A 39 15.06 18.02 -3.29
C PRO A 39 16.54 17.73 -3.09
N ASP A 40 17.24 18.54 -2.27
CA ASP A 40 18.67 18.39 -2.01
C ASP A 40 18.95 17.24 -1.03
N ARG A 41 17.96 16.91 -0.19
CA ARG A 41 18.04 15.84 0.82
C ARG A 41 16.80 14.91 0.77
N PRO A 42 16.58 14.19 -0.34
CA PRO A 42 15.32 13.47 -0.58
C PRO A 42 15.07 12.28 0.37
N ARG A 43 16.04 11.95 1.23
CA ARG A 43 15.93 10.85 2.19
C ARG A 43 16.04 11.27 3.64
N ASP A 44 16.15 12.57 3.90
CA ASP A 44 16.23 13.12 5.25
C ASP A 44 14.82 13.15 5.87
N PRO A 45 14.58 12.43 6.98
CA PRO A 45 13.28 12.48 7.66
C PRO A 45 12.89 13.87 8.14
N ALA A 46 13.85 14.71 8.53
CA ALA A 46 13.61 16.06 9.01
C ALA A 46 13.11 17.00 7.90
N GLY A 47 13.37 16.68 6.63
CA GLY A 47 12.93 17.42 5.46
C GLY A 47 11.50 17.09 4.99
N VAL A 48 10.80 16.15 5.65
CA VAL A 48 9.44 15.76 5.25
C VAL A 48 8.43 16.80 5.70
N ARG A 49 7.65 17.29 4.74
CA ARG A 49 6.56 18.27 4.97
C ARG A 49 5.26 17.77 4.36
N ILE A 50 4.14 18.19 4.95
CA ILE A 50 2.81 17.93 4.39
C ILE A 50 2.56 18.92 3.24
N GLU A 51 2.13 18.42 2.10
CA GLU A 51 1.55 19.20 1.01
C GLU A 51 0.04 19.25 1.22
N GLU A 52 -0.46 20.36 1.77
CA GLU A 52 -1.84 20.41 2.30
C GLU A 52 -2.91 20.13 1.24
N ALA A 53 -2.70 20.56 0.00
CA ALA A 53 -3.63 20.30 -1.10
C ALA A 53 -3.77 18.78 -1.37
N GLU A 54 -2.65 18.06 -1.41
CA GLU A 54 -2.64 16.61 -1.60
C GLU A 54 -3.09 15.87 -0.33
N ALA A 55 -2.74 16.39 0.86
CA ALA A 55 -3.11 15.82 2.15
C ALA A 55 -4.63 15.85 2.37
N ALA A 56 -5.30 16.93 1.98
CA ALA A 56 -6.76 17.03 2.01
C ALA A 56 -7.41 15.93 1.16
N ILE A 57 -6.83 15.63 -0.01
CA ILE A 57 -7.29 14.52 -0.86
C ILE A 57 -7.06 13.17 -0.18
N VAL A 58 -5.91 12.97 0.47
CA VAL A 58 -5.63 11.73 1.22
C VAL A 58 -6.66 11.53 2.33
N ARG A 59 -6.92 12.55 3.15
CA ARG A 59 -7.95 12.48 4.21
C ARG A 59 -9.33 12.12 3.63
N ALA A 60 -9.70 12.76 2.53
CA ALA A 60 -10.95 12.45 1.83
C ALA A 60 -10.99 11.00 1.31
N MET A 61 -9.90 10.47 0.75
CA MET A 61 -9.83 9.07 0.30
C MET A 61 -10.06 8.08 1.46
N PHE A 62 -9.47 8.36 2.63
CA PHE A 62 -9.68 7.55 3.82
C PHE A 62 -11.13 7.59 4.29
N ALA A 63 -11.74 8.80 4.35
CA ALA A 63 -13.14 8.98 4.72
C ALA A 63 -14.09 8.27 3.73
N TRP A 64 -13.94 8.49 2.43
CA TRP A 64 -14.78 7.82 1.41
C TRP A 64 -14.69 6.30 1.47
N TYR A 65 -13.49 5.77 1.71
CA TYR A 65 -13.32 4.34 1.81
C TYR A 65 -13.89 3.78 3.12
N ALA A 66 -13.69 4.46 4.26
CA ALA A 66 -14.12 4.00 5.58
C ALA A 66 -15.62 4.20 5.82
N GLU A 67 -16.12 5.41 5.59
CA GLU A 67 -17.44 5.87 6.01
C GLU A 67 -18.48 5.69 4.90
N GLU A 68 -18.18 6.13 3.69
CA GLU A 68 -19.09 6.05 2.53
C GLU A 68 -19.11 4.70 1.83
N ALA A 69 -18.40 3.73 2.35
CA ALA A 69 -18.37 2.35 1.88
C ALA A 69 -17.95 2.15 0.41
N HIS A 70 -17.18 3.09 -0.14
CA HIS A 70 -16.65 2.94 -1.50
C HIS A 70 -15.77 1.69 -1.67
N SER A 71 -15.91 1.01 -2.80
CA SER A 71 -14.96 0.03 -3.27
C SER A 71 -13.74 0.72 -3.90
N PHE A 72 -12.63 0.01 -4.13
CA PHE A 72 -11.50 0.58 -4.88
C PHE A 72 -11.90 1.07 -6.28
N CYS A 73 -12.82 0.36 -6.94
CA CYS A 73 -13.29 0.74 -8.29
C CYS A 73 -14.13 2.02 -8.25
N SER A 74 -15.04 2.14 -7.29
CA SER A 74 -15.86 3.36 -7.13
C SER A 74 -15.00 4.54 -6.68
N LEU A 75 -14.04 4.32 -5.79
CA LEU A 75 -13.07 5.34 -5.38
C LEU A 75 -12.24 5.85 -6.56
N ALA A 76 -11.73 4.94 -7.41
CA ALA A 76 -10.98 5.33 -8.61
C ALA A 76 -11.82 6.18 -9.59
N ARG A 77 -13.11 5.83 -9.78
CA ARG A 77 -14.04 6.63 -10.59
C ARG A 77 -14.30 8.00 -9.98
N LEU A 78 -14.53 8.06 -8.67
CA LEU A 78 -14.77 9.30 -7.95
C LEU A 78 -13.61 10.27 -8.10
N LEU A 79 -12.38 9.78 -7.95
CA LEU A 79 -11.15 10.56 -8.13
C LEU A 79 -11.02 11.08 -9.57
N GLN A 80 -11.33 10.23 -10.56
CA GLN A 80 -11.31 10.61 -11.96
C GLN A 80 -12.37 11.66 -12.29
N GLN A 81 -13.60 11.50 -11.78
CA GLN A 81 -14.70 12.46 -11.96
C GLN A 81 -14.39 13.83 -11.35
N ARG A 82 -13.66 13.84 -10.23
CA ARG A 82 -13.22 15.08 -9.56
C ARG A 82 -11.94 15.67 -10.16
N GLY A 83 -11.40 15.08 -11.23
CA GLY A 83 -10.17 15.55 -11.88
C GLY A 83 -8.91 15.41 -11.05
N ILE A 84 -8.94 14.61 -10.00
CA ILE A 84 -7.80 14.41 -9.07
C ILE A 84 -6.76 13.50 -9.73
N ARG A 85 -5.59 14.07 -10.03
CA ARG A 85 -4.47 13.38 -10.66
C ARG A 85 -3.60 12.64 -9.66
N THR A 86 -2.93 11.59 -10.13
CA THR A 86 -1.92 10.87 -9.34
C THR A 86 -0.66 11.73 -9.14
N SER A 87 0.23 11.33 -8.23
CA SER A 87 1.55 11.96 -8.04
C SER A 87 2.43 11.98 -9.30
N THR A 88 2.09 11.20 -10.32
CA THR A 88 2.75 11.16 -11.63
C THR A 88 2.00 11.95 -12.71
N GLY A 89 0.93 12.66 -12.33
CA GLY A 89 0.11 13.47 -13.26
C GLY A 89 -0.94 12.69 -14.06
N LEU A 90 -1.06 11.38 -13.87
CA LEU A 90 -2.06 10.55 -14.56
C LEU A 90 -3.46 10.85 -14.06
N ALA A 91 -4.43 10.94 -14.97
CA ALA A 91 -5.83 11.18 -14.64
C ALA A 91 -6.51 9.97 -14.01
N ARG A 92 -6.00 8.76 -14.27
CA ARG A 92 -6.60 7.51 -13.79
C ARG A 92 -5.77 6.89 -12.68
N TRP A 93 -6.40 6.65 -11.54
CA TRP A 93 -5.81 5.94 -10.43
C TRP A 93 -5.87 4.42 -10.63
N ASN A 94 -4.73 3.76 -10.47
CA ASN A 94 -4.66 2.30 -10.47
C ASN A 94 -5.12 1.75 -9.11
N LEU A 95 -5.88 0.65 -9.10
CA LEU A 95 -6.38 0.02 -7.89
C LEU A 95 -5.25 -0.44 -6.94
N ALA A 96 -4.12 -0.90 -7.50
CA ALA A 96 -2.95 -1.26 -6.72
C ALA A 96 -2.32 -0.05 -6.02
N SER A 97 -2.30 1.11 -6.69
CA SER A 97 -1.81 2.37 -6.10
C SER A 97 -2.72 2.87 -4.98
N LEU A 98 -4.05 2.80 -5.18
CA LEU A 98 -5.01 3.14 -4.13
C LEU A 98 -4.88 2.22 -2.92
N ARG A 99 -4.74 0.91 -3.15
CA ARG A 99 -4.49 -0.03 -2.07
C ARG A 99 -3.18 0.27 -1.35
N ALA A 100 -2.10 0.52 -2.08
CA ALA A 100 -0.80 0.85 -1.50
C ALA A 100 -0.87 2.13 -0.65
N LEU A 101 -1.65 3.13 -1.09
CA LEU A 101 -1.90 4.36 -0.35
C LEU A 101 -2.65 4.05 0.96
N LEU A 102 -3.82 3.43 0.89
CA LEU A 102 -4.68 3.14 2.05
C LEU A 102 -4.05 2.15 3.06
N THR A 103 -3.03 1.39 2.67
CA THR A 103 -2.30 0.46 3.55
C THR A 103 -0.94 0.99 4.00
N ASN A 104 -0.61 2.26 3.70
CA ASN A 104 0.69 2.81 4.05
C ASN A 104 0.67 3.46 5.44
N PRO A 105 1.36 2.90 6.44
CA PRO A 105 1.40 3.45 7.80
C PRO A 105 2.10 4.82 7.89
N ALA A 106 2.84 5.25 6.86
CA ALA A 106 3.43 6.59 6.84
C ALA A 106 2.38 7.70 7.01
N TYR A 107 1.13 7.46 6.64
CA TYR A 107 0.04 8.43 6.83
C TYR A 107 -0.36 8.65 8.29
N THR A 108 -0.05 7.69 9.18
CA THR A 108 -0.20 7.87 10.64
C THR A 108 1.05 8.48 11.29
N GLY A 109 2.03 8.88 10.48
CA GLY A 109 3.27 9.47 10.95
C GLY A 109 4.41 8.49 11.18
N LEU A 110 4.20 7.18 11.04
CA LEU A 110 5.21 6.16 11.30
C LEU A 110 5.75 5.56 10.00
N VAL A 111 7.02 5.79 9.74
CA VAL A 111 7.70 5.31 8.53
C VAL A 111 8.46 4.03 8.85
N TYR A 112 8.06 2.94 8.19
CA TYR A 112 8.69 1.63 8.35
C TYR A 112 9.50 1.24 7.13
N GLY A 113 10.71 0.73 7.37
CA GLY A 113 11.53 -0.01 6.43
C GLY A 113 11.25 -1.50 6.47
N ASN A 114 11.87 -2.26 5.59
CA ASN A 114 11.79 -3.73 5.51
C ASN A 114 10.36 -4.32 5.46
N ARG A 115 9.40 -3.58 4.89
CA ARG A 115 7.99 -3.99 4.83
C ARG A 115 7.70 -5.12 3.85
N TRP A 116 8.64 -5.49 3.00
CA TRP A 116 8.46 -6.50 1.95
C TRP A 116 9.79 -7.12 1.53
N HIS A 117 9.71 -8.36 1.10
CA HIS A 117 10.82 -9.10 0.50
C HIS A 117 10.56 -9.34 -0.99
N ARG A 118 11.64 -9.45 -1.76
CA ARG A 118 11.57 -9.97 -3.12
C ARG A 118 11.60 -11.49 -3.05
N ARG A 119 10.56 -12.14 -3.53
CA ARG A 119 10.58 -13.57 -3.76
C ARG A 119 11.04 -13.82 -5.18
N GLY A 120 12.26 -14.32 -5.34
CA GLY A 120 12.73 -14.83 -6.63
C GLY A 120 11.94 -16.08 -7.00
N THR A 121 11.53 -16.23 -8.25
CA THR A 121 11.09 -17.52 -8.75
C THR A 121 12.30 -18.44 -8.82
N LEU A 122 12.30 -19.50 -8.04
CA LEU A 122 13.37 -20.51 -7.99
C LEU A 122 13.45 -21.34 -9.28
N GLU A 123 12.42 -21.30 -10.11
CA GLU A 123 12.37 -22.05 -11.35
C GLU A 123 12.85 -21.22 -12.54
N ARG A 124 13.88 -21.74 -13.20
CA ARG A 124 14.38 -21.23 -14.47
C ARG A 124 13.33 -21.47 -15.54
N ARG A 125 12.57 -20.45 -15.91
CA ARG A 125 11.64 -20.55 -17.04
C ARG A 125 12.41 -20.79 -18.34
N PRO A 126 11.87 -21.60 -19.27
CA PRO A 126 12.47 -21.79 -20.59
C PRO A 126 12.54 -20.45 -21.34
N ALA A 127 13.55 -20.32 -22.20
CA ALA A 127 13.85 -19.09 -22.96
C ALA A 127 12.69 -18.60 -23.87
N THR A 128 11.73 -19.47 -24.14
CA THR A 128 10.52 -19.20 -24.94
C THR A 128 9.37 -18.58 -24.13
N ALA A 129 9.51 -18.42 -22.81
CA ALA A 129 8.46 -17.82 -21.97
C ALA A 129 8.43 -16.31 -22.17
N PRO A 130 7.22 -15.69 -22.26
CA PRO A 130 7.11 -14.25 -22.40
C PRO A 130 7.71 -13.51 -21.20
N SER A 131 8.30 -12.36 -21.50
CA SER A 131 9.07 -11.42 -20.68
C SER A 131 9.08 -11.59 -19.16
N PRO A 132 10.26 -11.49 -18.54
CA PRO A 132 10.50 -11.73 -17.10
C PRO A 132 9.94 -10.66 -16.16
N HIS A 133 9.09 -9.73 -16.59
CA HIS A 133 8.50 -8.70 -15.73
C HIS A 133 7.62 -9.27 -14.61
N SER A 134 7.21 -10.54 -14.69
CA SER A 134 6.43 -11.23 -13.65
C SER A 134 7.26 -12.10 -12.69
N ALA A 135 8.56 -12.25 -12.94
CA ALA A 135 9.39 -13.22 -12.23
C ALA A 135 9.80 -12.82 -10.81
N MET A 136 9.56 -11.57 -10.40
CA MET A 136 9.84 -11.11 -9.05
C MET A 136 8.56 -10.67 -8.35
N SER A 137 7.95 -11.56 -7.60
CA SER A 137 6.82 -11.21 -6.75
C SER A 137 7.32 -10.53 -5.47
N ARG A 138 6.67 -9.42 -5.13
CA ARG A 138 6.80 -8.78 -3.84
C ARG A 138 5.94 -9.53 -2.83
N VAL A 139 6.53 -9.96 -1.72
CA VAL A 139 5.85 -10.60 -0.60
C VAL A 139 5.94 -9.67 0.59
N ASP A 140 4.82 -9.40 1.25
CA ASP A 140 4.81 -8.58 2.45
C ASP A 140 5.59 -9.31 3.56
N ALA A 141 6.49 -8.59 4.22
CA ALA A 141 7.23 -9.09 5.36
C ALA A 141 6.32 -9.19 6.60
N PRO A 142 6.52 -10.15 7.49
CA PRO A 142 5.88 -10.17 8.80
C PRO A 142 6.08 -8.85 9.54
N ARG A 143 5.11 -8.45 10.35
CA ARG A 143 5.14 -7.14 11.00
C ARG A 143 6.28 -7.00 12.01
N GLU A 144 6.74 -8.11 12.55
CA GLU A 144 7.87 -8.24 13.49
C GLU A 144 9.20 -7.88 12.83
N GLU A 145 9.29 -8.01 11.50
CA GLU A 145 10.48 -7.67 10.72
C GLU A 145 10.50 -6.21 10.26
N TRP A 146 9.42 -5.46 10.51
CA TRP A 146 9.34 -4.07 10.13
C TRP A 146 10.23 -3.22 11.05
N ILE A 147 11.06 -2.38 10.46
CA ILE A 147 11.97 -1.49 11.17
C ILE A 147 11.36 -0.08 11.16
N LEU A 148 11.08 0.47 12.34
CA LEU A 148 10.67 1.87 12.44
C LEU A 148 11.87 2.76 12.10
N VAL A 149 11.79 3.47 10.99
CA VAL A 149 12.89 4.30 10.46
C VAL A 149 12.74 5.75 10.92
N ALA A 150 11.53 6.30 10.87
CA ALA A 150 11.31 7.71 11.18
C ALA A 150 9.89 7.97 11.66
N ALA A 151 9.72 9.06 12.41
CA ALA A 151 8.44 9.71 12.67
C ALA A 151 8.34 10.97 11.81
N ILE A 152 7.19 11.15 11.14
CA ILE A 152 6.89 12.29 10.27
C ILE A 152 5.54 12.88 10.66
N PRO A 153 5.18 14.11 10.24
CA PRO A 153 3.87 14.66 10.53
C PRO A 153 2.74 13.76 9.99
N PRO A 154 1.75 13.36 10.81
CA PRO A 154 0.65 12.52 10.38
C PRO A 154 -0.36 13.29 9.54
N ILE A 155 -0.91 12.66 8.49
CA ILE A 155 -2.02 13.20 7.67
C ILE A 155 -3.35 12.66 8.15
N VAL A 156 -3.37 11.42 8.66
CA VAL A 156 -4.58 10.68 9.07
C VAL A 156 -4.40 10.21 10.51
N SER A 157 -5.48 10.19 11.29
CA SER A 157 -5.47 9.66 12.65
C SER A 157 -5.25 8.13 12.64
N GLN A 158 -4.69 7.61 13.73
CA GLN A 158 -4.51 6.17 13.90
C GLN A 158 -5.86 5.43 13.85
N GLU A 159 -6.88 5.97 14.48
CA GLU A 159 -8.24 5.39 14.50
C GLU A 159 -8.83 5.24 13.09
N GLN A 160 -8.73 6.30 12.28
CA GLN A 160 -9.22 6.30 10.91
C GLN A 160 -8.45 5.30 10.05
N PHE A 161 -7.13 5.21 10.24
CA PHE A 161 -6.29 4.23 9.57
C PHE A 161 -6.71 2.80 9.94
N ASP A 162 -6.86 2.50 11.23
CA ASP A 162 -7.21 1.17 11.73
C ASP A 162 -8.62 0.75 11.26
N HIS A 163 -9.57 1.68 11.19
CA HIS A 163 -10.90 1.43 10.61
C HIS A 163 -10.80 1.00 9.13
N VAL A 164 -9.97 1.69 8.34
CA VAL A 164 -9.70 1.31 6.94
C VAL A 164 -9.05 -0.08 6.86
N GLN A 165 -8.07 -0.40 7.73
CA GLN A 165 -7.41 -1.72 7.74
C GLN A 165 -8.40 -2.83 8.09
N ALA A 166 -9.25 -2.63 9.11
CA ALA A 166 -10.29 -3.58 9.50
C ALA A 166 -11.25 -3.86 8.34
N ARG A 167 -11.67 -2.82 7.62
CA ARG A 167 -12.52 -2.96 6.44
C ARG A 167 -11.83 -3.69 5.30
N LEU A 168 -10.56 -3.41 5.03
CA LEU A 168 -9.76 -4.12 4.03
C LEU A 168 -9.66 -5.62 4.36
N ALA A 169 -9.44 -5.96 5.62
CA ALA A 169 -9.38 -7.34 6.10
C ALA A 169 -10.73 -8.05 5.93
N SER A 170 -11.83 -7.39 6.29
CA SER A 170 -13.19 -7.90 6.08
C SER A 170 -13.49 -8.15 4.60
N ASN A 171 -13.22 -7.18 3.74
CA ASN A 171 -13.41 -7.31 2.30
C ASN A 171 -12.58 -8.46 1.70
N ARG A 172 -11.36 -8.68 2.19
CA ARG A 172 -10.51 -9.80 1.79
C ARG A 172 -11.11 -11.14 2.21
N ARG A 173 -11.63 -11.22 3.44
CA ARG A 173 -12.25 -12.44 3.98
C ARG A 173 -13.47 -12.86 3.18
N PHE A 174 -14.33 -11.90 2.80
CA PHE A 174 -15.58 -12.15 2.08
C PHE A 174 -15.44 -12.10 0.55
N ALA A 175 -14.24 -11.92 0.00
CA ALA A 175 -14.03 -11.90 -1.45
C ALA A 175 -14.39 -13.24 -2.08
N GLN A 176 -15.16 -13.21 -3.18
CA GLN A 176 -15.64 -14.42 -3.90
C GLN A 176 -14.49 -15.38 -4.26
N ARG A 177 -13.36 -14.85 -4.71
CA ARG A 177 -12.17 -15.63 -5.11
C ARG A 177 -11.55 -16.45 -3.97
N ASN A 178 -11.83 -16.11 -2.72
CA ASN A 178 -11.26 -16.79 -1.55
C ASN A 178 -12.12 -17.99 -1.11
N ASN A 179 -13.32 -18.14 -1.67
CA ASN A 179 -14.18 -19.27 -1.38
C ASN A 179 -13.88 -20.41 -2.37
N LYS A 180 -13.00 -21.30 -1.97
CA LYS A 180 -12.65 -22.49 -2.76
C LYS A 180 -13.47 -23.74 -2.36
N ALA A 181 -14.16 -23.69 -1.23
CA ALA A 181 -14.75 -24.88 -0.61
C ALA A 181 -16.23 -25.13 -0.96
N HIS A 182 -17.04 -24.09 -1.20
CA HIS A 182 -18.47 -24.26 -1.43
C HIS A 182 -19.02 -23.28 -2.47
N PRO A 183 -19.67 -23.74 -3.55
CA PRO A 183 -20.42 -22.90 -4.47
C PRO A 183 -21.79 -22.54 -3.84
N TYR A 184 -21.83 -21.47 -3.05
CA TYR A 184 -23.10 -20.96 -2.53
C TYR A 184 -23.84 -20.19 -3.61
N LEU A 185 -24.99 -20.71 -4.06
CA LEU A 185 -25.91 -20.05 -5.00
C LEU A 185 -26.45 -18.71 -4.47
N LEU A 186 -26.56 -18.58 -3.13
CA LEU A 186 -27.15 -17.42 -2.46
C LEU A 186 -26.09 -16.45 -1.87
N ARG A 187 -24.87 -16.52 -2.35
CA ARG A 187 -23.80 -15.63 -1.90
C ARG A 187 -24.07 -14.20 -2.39
N ASN A 188 -24.11 -13.24 -1.46
CA ASN A 188 -24.43 -11.83 -1.65
C ASN A 188 -25.92 -11.46 -1.79
N LEU A 189 -26.83 -12.36 -1.55
CA LEU A 189 -28.22 -11.96 -1.32
C LEU A 189 -28.30 -11.28 0.04
N LYS A 190 -28.64 -9.99 0.05
CA LYS A 190 -29.08 -9.31 1.27
C LYS A 190 -30.43 -9.91 1.62
N VAL A 191 -30.48 -10.68 2.69
CA VAL A 191 -31.75 -11.10 3.27
C VAL A 191 -32.33 -9.85 3.95
N GLU A 192 -33.34 -9.26 3.35
CA GLU A 192 -34.13 -8.21 4.00
C GLU A 192 -34.88 -8.86 5.16
N ARG A 193 -34.57 -8.44 6.39
CA ARG A 193 -35.39 -8.84 7.53
C ARG A 193 -36.71 -8.08 7.42
N PRO A 194 -37.87 -8.75 7.49
CA PRO A 194 -39.16 -8.08 7.48
C PRO A 194 -39.20 -7.07 8.64
N GLY A 195 -39.37 -5.79 8.33
CA GLY A 195 -39.48 -4.69 9.31
C GLY A 195 -38.35 -3.66 9.31
N GLN A 196 -37.30 -3.77 8.51
CA GLN A 196 -36.33 -2.69 8.32
C GLN A 196 -36.66 -1.86 7.06
N VAL A 197 -37.25 -0.69 7.26
CA VAL A 197 -37.38 0.35 6.24
C VAL A 197 -36.03 1.06 6.19
N TRP A 198 -35.34 0.98 5.06
CA TRP A 198 -34.12 1.78 4.82
C TRP A 198 -34.53 3.19 4.42
N ALA A 199 -34.25 4.16 5.27
CA ALA A 199 -34.36 5.58 4.96
C ALA A 199 -33.11 6.06 4.18
#